data_472b0a3842cba2b065209f5a7611abdb
#
_entry.id   472b0a3842cba2b065209f5a7611abdb
#
_cell.length_a   1.000
_cell.length_b   1.000
_cell.length_c   1.000
_cell.angle_alpha   90.00
_cell.angle_beta   90.00
_cell.angle_gamma   90.00
#
_symmetry.space_group_name_H-M   'P 1'
#
loop_
_entity.id
_entity.type
_entity.pdbx_description
1 polymer ?
#
loop_
_entity_poly.entity_id
_entity_poly.type
_entity_poly.pdbx_seq_one_letter_code
_entity_poly.pdbx_strand_id
1 'polypeptide(L)'
;MHAVIRHYISDPVKWDRSVKNIMSMIEQNRLPSGFKPLEYLPSVDGRNADCVWEADSLAALQKFMDHELAGARNEYFEVKDEAAIGLPKSEELMQARAA
;
A
#
# COMPACT_ATOMS: atom_id res chain seq x y z
N MET A 1 8.05 3.24 -7.74
CA MET A 1 8.60 2.81 -6.44
C MET A 1 7.58 1.95 -5.69
N HIS A 2 8.05 1.13 -4.78
CA HIS A 2 7.19 0.36 -3.88
C HIS A 2 7.30 0.91 -2.46
N ALA A 3 6.21 0.84 -1.73
CA ALA A 3 6.17 1.26 -0.33
C ALA A 3 5.42 0.24 0.51
N VAL A 4 5.85 0.09 1.75
CA VAL A 4 5.13 -0.66 2.77
C VAL A 4 4.48 0.34 3.71
N ILE A 5 3.22 0.07 4.05
CA ILE A 5 2.48 0.87 5.00
C ILE A 5 2.06 -0.04 6.14
N ARG A 6 2.47 0.30 7.35
CA ARG A 6 2.04 -0.42 8.55
C ARG A 6 0.93 0.38 9.22
N HIS A 7 -0.18 -0.29 9.46
CA HIS A 7 -1.38 0.29 10.07
C HIS A 7 -1.52 -0.23 11.49
N TYR A 8 -1.68 0.68 12.45
CA TYR A 8 -1.98 0.35 13.84
C TYR A 8 -3.44 0.73 14.10
N ILE A 9 -4.31 -0.27 14.14
CA ILE A 9 -5.75 -0.08 14.12
C ILE A 9 -6.27 0.19 15.53
N SER A 10 -6.85 1.37 15.75
CA SER A 10 -7.44 1.78 17.02
C SER A 10 -8.97 1.77 17.01
N ASP A 11 -9.59 1.92 15.85
CA ASP A 11 -11.04 1.89 15.66
C ASP A 11 -11.37 0.93 14.52
N PRO A 12 -11.67 -0.34 14.83
CA PRO A 12 -11.92 -1.35 13.81
C PRO A 12 -13.10 -1.04 12.89
N VAL A 13 -14.13 -0.37 13.40
CA VAL A 13 -15.32 -0.04 12.59
C VAL A 13 -14.96 0.99 11.52
N LYS A 14 -14.27 2.05 11.90
CA LYS A 14 -13.81 3.06 10.94
C LYS A 14 -12.80 2.49 9.96
N TRP A 15 -11.90 1.64 10.45
CA TRP A 15 -10.90 0.98 9.63
C TRP A 15 -11.56 0.11 8.55
N ASP A 16 -12.48 -0.77 8.94
CA ASP A 16 -13.17 -1.67 8.01
C ASP A 16 -13.93 -0.89 6.94
N ARG A 17 -14.57 0.21 7.33
CA ARG A 17 -15.27 1.08 6.37
C ARG A 17 -14.30 1.70 5.37
N SER A 18 -13.15 2.17 5.85
CA SER A 18 -12.11 2.74 4.99
C SER A 18 -11.55 1.72 4.02
N VAL A 19 -11.27 0.50 4.48
CA VAL A 19 -10.76 -0.58 3.63
C VAL A 19 -11.79 -0.92 2.54
N LYS A 20 -13.06 -1.05 2.90
CA LYS A 20 -14.12 -1.32 1.92
C LYS A 20 -14.23 -0.22 0.88
N ASN A 21 -14.04 1.03 1.28
CA ASN A 21 -14.05 2.16 0.35
C ASN A 21 -12.89 2.06 -0.65
N ILE A 22 -11.69 1.76 -0.18
CA ILE A 22 -10.53 1.57 -1.07
C ILE A 22 -10.75 0.38 -2.00
N MET A 23 -11.27 -0.73 -1.49
CA MET A 23 -11.59 -1.91 -2.32
C MET A 23 -12.59 -1.56 -3.42
N SER A 24 -13.60 -0.74 -3.10
CA SER A 24 -14.57 -0.25 -4.09
C SER A 24 -13.89 0.61 -5.16
N MET A 25 -12.95 1.48 -4.76
CA MET A 25 -12.19 2.29 -5.70
C MET A 25 -11.36 1.42 -6.66
N ILE A 26 -10.76 0.36 -6.13
CA ILE A 26 -9.99 -0.61 -6.93
C ILE A 26 -10.91 -1.29 -7.95
N GLU A 27 -12.04 -1.83 -7.50
CA GLU A 27 -13.00 -2.53 -8.36
C GLU A 27 -13.56 -1.63 -9.45
N GLN A 28 -13.76 -0.35 -9.18
CA GLN A 28 -14.31 0.61 -10.11
C GLN A 28 -13.24 1.35 -10.92
N ASN A 29 -11.98 0.95 -10.77
CA ASN A 29 -10.84 1.57 -11.44
C ASN A 29 -10.77 3.09 -11.19
N ARG A 30 -10.98 3.50 -9.94
CA ARG A 30 -11.01 4.91 -9.53
C ARG A 30 -9.81 5.33 -8.68
N LEU A 31 -8.77 4.50 -8.58
CA LEU A 31 -7.53 4.88 -7.90
C LEU A 31 -6.84 5.99 -8.68
N PRO A 32 -6.14 6.90 -7.99
CA PRO A 32 -5.30 7.88 -8.69
C PRO A 32 -4.29 7.20 -9.60
N SER A 33 -3.96 7.87 -10.71
CA SER A 33 -3.00 7.37 -11.69
C SER A 33 -1.64 7.10 -11.01
N GLY A 34 -1.03 5.96 -11.35
CA GLY A 34 0.26 5.55 -10.79
C GLY A 34 0.18 4.74 -9.51
N PHE A 35 -0.98 4.63 -8.89
CA PHE A 35 -1.15 3.83 -7.68
C PHE A 35 -1.60 2.42 -8.03
N LYS A 36 -0.91 1.42 -7.46
CA LYS A 36 -1.24 0.02 -7.67
C LYS A 36 -1.11 -0.75 -6.36
N PRO A 37 -2.22 -1.33 -5.84
CA PRO A 37 -2.15 -2.18 -4.66
C PRO A 37 -1.54 -3.52 -5.02
N LEU A 38 -0.64 -4.02 -4.19
CA LEU A 38 0.01 -5.32 -4.40
C LEU A 38 -0.37 -6.33 -3.34
N GLU A 39 -0.37 -5.93 -2.06
CA GLU A 39 -0.67 -6.84 -0.96
C GLU A 39 -1.42 -6.11 0.15
N TYR A 40 -2.30 -6.83 0.83
CA TYR A 40 -2.94 -6.40 2.07
C TYR A 40 -2.92 -7.58 3.03
N LEU A 41 -2.24 -7.42 4.16
CA LEU A 41 -1.95 -8.49 5.12
C LEU A 41 -2.45 -8.07 6.51
N PRO A 42 -3.75 -8.28 6.82
CA PRO A 42 -4.27 -7.97 8.14
C PRO A 42 -3.82 -9.00 9.17
N SER A 43 -3.57 -8.56 10.41
CA SER A 43 -3.22 -9.46 11.50
C SER A 43 -4.43 -10.28 11.96
N VAL A 44 -4.16 -11.44 12.54
CA VAL A 44 -5.23 -12.35 13.02
C VAL A 44 -6.09 -11.68 14.09
N ASP A 45 -5.48 -10.87 14.97
CA ASP A 45 -6.19 -10.20 16.04
C ASP A 45 -6.89 -8.89 15.62
N GLY A 46 -6.74 -8.47 14.37
CA GLY A 46 -7.38 -7.26 13.86
C GLY A 46 -6.78 -5.95 14.32
N ARG A 47 -5.64 -5.96 15.01
CA ARG A 47 -5.00 -4.75 15.55
C ARG A 47 -4.03 -4.08 14.60
N ASN A 48 -3.53 -4.82 13.63
CA ASN A 48 -2.50 -4.36 12.71
C ASN A 48 -2.81 -4.83 11.30
N ALA A 49 -2.26 -4.13 10.32
CA ALA A 49 -2.22 -4.59 8.95
C ALA A 49 -1.00 -4.01 8.28
N ASP A 50 -0.43 -4.74 7.34
CA ASP A 50 0.59 -4.22 6.44
C ASP A 50 0.01 -4.22 5.03
N CYS A 51 0.29 -3.18 4.25
CA CYS A 51 0.01 -3.21 2.83
C CYS A 51 1.21 -2.76 2.02
N VAL A 52 1.27 -3.25 0.79
CA VAL A 52 2.34 -2.92 -0.15
C VAL A 52 1.70 -2.31 -1.38
N TRP A 53 2.24 -1.17 -1.79
CA TRP A 53 1.73 -0.43 -2.94
C TRP A 53 2.87 -0.02 -3.87
N GLU A 54 2.56 0.04 -5.15
CA GLU A 54 3.37 0.75 -6.13
C GLU A 54 2.80 2.15 -6.29
N ALA A 55 3.66 3.15 -6.34
CA ALA A 55 3.27 4.55 -6.48
C ALA A 55 4.41 5.36 -7.11
N ASP A 56 4.10 6.57 -7.58
CA ASP A 56 5.10 7.45 -8.16
C ASP A 56 6.01 8.06 -7.08
N SER A 57 5.46 8.34 -5.90
CA SER A 57 6.24 8.85 -4.78
C SER A 57 5.63 8.45 -3.45
N LEU A 58 6.48 8.36 -2.42
CA LEU A 58 6.04 8.07 -1.06
C LEU A 58 5.12 9.18 -0.52
N ALA A 59 5.47 10.43 -0.80
CA ALA A 59 4.67 11.58 -0.35
C ALA A 59 3.26 11.57 -0.92
N ALA A 60 3.12 11.25 -2.21
CA ALA A 60 1.81 11.16 -2.85
C ALA A 60 0.97 10.01 -2.27
N LEU A 61 1.61 8.87 -2.03
CA LEU A 61 0.94 7.71 -1.42
C LEU A 61 0.48 8.02 0.00
N GLN A 62 1.34 8.64 0.79
CA GLN A 62 1.02 9.02 2.17
C GLN A 62 -0.17 9.99 2.23
N LYS A 63 -0.17 10.99 1.37
CA LYS A 63 -1.27 11.95 1.29
C LYS A 63 -2.60 11.25 0.96
N PHE A 64 -2.59 10.36 0.00
CA PHE A 64 -3.77 9.60 -0.40
C PHE A 64 -4.27 8.70 0.74
N MET A 65 -3.37 7.93 1.33
CA MET A 65 -3.73 6.98 2.40
C MET A 65 -4.22 7.68 3.65
N ASP A 66 -3.57 8.77 4.07
CA ASP A 66 -3.98 9.51 5.26
C ASP A 66 -5.34 10.18 5.07
N HIS A 67 -5.69 10.53 3.84
CA HIS A 67 -7.02 11.04 3.51
C HIS A 67 -8.09 9.95 3.51
N GLU A 68 -7.79 8.78 2.97
CA GLU A 68 -8.77 7.71 2.76
C GLU A 68 -8.93 6.77 3.95
N LEU A 69 -7.87 6.56 4.74
CA LEU A 69 -7.88 5.60 5.83
C LEU A 69 -8.16 6.28 7.17
N ALA A 70 -9.19 5.81 7.85
CA ALA A 70 -9.56 6.25 9.19
C ALA A 70 -9.46 5.09 10.17
N GLY A 71 -9.31 5.40 11.46
CA GLY A 71 -9.30 4.38 12.52
C GLY A 71 -7.96 3.73 12.76
N ALA A 72 -6.88 4.24 12.17
CA ALA A 72 -5.54 3.68 12.36
C ALA A 72 -4.48 4.78 12.30
N ARG A 73 -3.34 4.52 12.92
CA ARG A 73 -2.10 5.28 12.72
C ARG A 73 -1.28 4.55 11.69
N ASN A 74 -0.75 5.27 10.72
CA ASN A 74 -0.03 4.69 9.59
C ASN A 74 1.44 5.07 9.63
N GLU A 75 2.31 4.10 9.36
CA GLU A 75 3.74 4.33 9.17
C GLU A 75 4.12 3.88 7.76
N TYR A 76 4.98 4.66 7.10
CA TYR A 76 5.34 4.45 5.69
C TYR A 76 6.84 4.29 5.55
N PHE A 77 7.26 3.38 4.67
CA PHE A 77 8.65 3.38 4.22
C PHE A 77 8.75 2.92 2.77
N GLU A 78 9.72 3.50 2.09
CA GLU A 78 10.03 3.12 0.71
C GLU A 78 10.85 1.83 0.71
N VAL A 79 10.48 0.92 -0.18
CA VAL A 79 11.20 -0.34 -0.36
C VAL A 79 12.42 -0.12 -1.26
N LYS A 80 13.53 -0.75 -0.89
CA LYS A 80 14.71 -0.80 -1.75
C LYS A 80 14.48 -1.89 -2.80
N ASP A 81 13.95 -1.48 -3.96
CA ASP A 81 13.44 -2.40 -4.97
C ASP A 81 14.48 -3.42 -5.44
N GLU A 82 15.73 -2.99 -5.60
CA GLU A 82 16.81 -3.86 -6.08
C GLU A 82 17.20 -4.97 -5.08
N ALA A 83 16.82 -4.80 -3.81
CA ALA A 83 17.09 -5.80 -2.77
C ALA A 83 15.83 -6.58 -2.35
N ALA A 84 14.67 -6.18 -2.83
CA ALA A 84 13.40 -6.79 -2.42
C ALA A 84 13.21 -8.16 -3.05
N ILE A 85 12.53 -9.04 -2.31
CA ILE A 85 12.15 -10.38 -2.76
C ILE A 85 10.63 -10.48 -2.66
N GLY A 86 10.01 -11.04 -3.70
CA GLY A 86 8.56 -11.30 -3.71
C GLY A 86 7.71 -10.18 -4.31
N LEU A 87 8.31 -9.05 -4.67
CA LEU A 87 7.58 -7.97 -5.32
C LEU A 87 7.75 -8.04 -6.84
N PRO A 88 6.74 -7.59 -7.61
CA PRO A 88 6.91 -7.41 -9.04
C PRO A 88 8.05 -6.45 -9.32
N LYS A 89 8.88 -6.76 -10.31
CA LYS A 89 9.99 -5.89 -10.73
C LYS A 89 9.58 -5.13 -11.99
N SER A 90 10.02 -3.88 -12.09
CA SER A 90 9.88 -3.16 -13.34
C SER A 90 10.70 -3.85 -14.43
N GLU A 91 10.28 -3.70 -15.69
CA GLU A 91 11.00 -4.27 -16.83
C GLU A 91 12.44 -3.76 -16.88
N GLU A 92 12.64 -2.46 -16.61
CA GLU A 92 13.95 -1.85 -16.56
C GLU A 92 14.86 -2.52 -15.53
N LEU A 93 14.34 -2.77 -14.33
CA LEU A 93 15.10 -3.41 -13.26
C LEU A 93 15.41 -4.87 -13.60
N MET A 94 14.48 -5.57 -14.20
CA MET A 94 14.68 -6.94 -14.67
C MET A 94 15.79 -7.02 -15.74
N GLN A 95 15.81 -6.09 -16.68
CA GLN A 95 16.85 -6.02 -17.70
C GLN A 95 18.22 -5.73 -17.08
N ALA A 96 18.30 -4.83 -16.12
CA ALA A 96 19.54 -4.54 -15.41
C ALA A 96 20.10 -5.76 -14.68
N ARG A 97 19.22 -6.59 -14.11
CA ARG A 97 19.61 -7.83 -13.42
C ARG A 97 20.04 -8.93 -14.40
N ALA A 98 19.50 -8.94 -15.60
CA ALA A 98 19.82 -9.92 -16.62
C ALA A 98 21.16 -9.63 -17.31
N ALA A 99 21.61 -8.39 -17.26
CA ALA A 99 22.90 -7.99 -17.83
C ALA A 99 24.06 -8.34 -16.90
#